data_c3a8fc8d6ddb86cfb040e29711926fa6
#
_entry.id   c3a8fc8d6ddb86cfb040e29711926fa6
#
_cell.length_a   1.000
_cell.length_b   1.000
_cell.length_c   1.000
_cell.angle_alpha   90.00
_cell.angle_beta   90.00
_cell.angle_gamma   90.00
#
_symmetry.space_group_name_H-M   'P 1'
#
loop_
_entity.id
_entity.type
_entity.pdbx_description
1 polymer ?
#
loop_
_entity_poly.entity_id
_entity_poly.type
_entity_poly.pdbx_seq_one_letter_code
_entity_poly.pdbx_strand_id
1 'polypeptide(L)'
;EKASDRSRERSTTAEEFVRKSSSILTEQESTFTQGNLLKEAGKLSIGQETFTTLEAALNDLIGRGEIVRLRKGILTTMEMLRIESQIVGLVQDGKDKSKAVLDKDSALTKIDESNSGLVSAGRNSLKKGQKEVIEHILTSTDRVIGIQGDAGTGKTFALGVAWDLARDNTIFRGLAFTGRAASELSDVGIPSSTLHAFL
;
A
#
# COMPACT_ATOMS: atom_id res chain seq x y z
N GLU A 1 26.58 4.40 41.59
CA GLU A 1 25.43 3.46 41.41
C GLU A 1 24.12 4.20 41.10
N LYS A 2 23.69 5.18 41.94
CA LYS A 2 22.45 5.97 41.66
C LYS A 2 22.49 6.85 40.40
N ALA A 3 23.66 7.34 39.96
CA ALA A 3 23.79 8.15 38.75
C ALA A 3 23.70 7.29 37.46
N SER A 4 24.26 6.06 37.52
CA SER A 4 24.19 5.08 36.44
C SER A 4 22.74 4.56 36.21
N ASP A 5 21.99 4.39 37.29
CA ASP A 5 20.60 3.93 37.27
C ASP A 5 19.67 4.99 36.65
N ARG A 6 19.80 6.25 37.06
CA ARG A 6 19.06 7.38 36.47
C ARG A 6 19.39 7.62 34.99
N SER A 7 20.63 7.36 34.58
CA SER A 7 21.04 7.47 33.18
C SER A 7 20.41 6.35 32.34
N ARG A 8 20.32 5.13 32.88
CA ARG A 8 19.64 4.00 32.22
C ARG A 8 18.12 4.21 32.10
N GLU A 9 17.46 4.67 33.16
CA GLU A 9 16.02 4.98 33.13
C GLU A 9 15.70 6.08 32.11
N ARG A 10 16.49 7.17 32.04
CA ARG A 10 16.31 8.22 31.02
C ARG A 10 16.54 7.72 29.59
N SER A 11 17.55 6.88 29.39
CA SER A 11 17.81 6.28 28.07
C SER A 11 16.62 5.42 27.61
N THR A 12 16.04 4.62 28.50
CA THR A 12 14.88 3.78 28.19
C THR A 12 13.66 4.63 27.82
N THR A 13 13.42 5.73 28.52
CA THR A 13 12.29 6.63 28.27
C THR A 13 12.45 7.34 26.92
N ALA A 14 13.63 7.88 26.59
CA ALA A 14 13.90 8.53 25.31
C ALA A 14 13.71 7.56 24.14
N GLU A 15 14.18 6.32 24.27
CA GLU A 15 13.97 5.27 23.26
C GLU A 15 12.50 4.95 23.02
N GLU A 16 11.69 4.89 24.10
CA GLU A 16 10.25 4.66 23.99
C GLU A 16 9.55 5.76 23.18
N PHE A 17 9.92 7.04 23.40
CA PHE A 17 9.40 8.14 22.58
C PHE A 17 9.82 8.02 21.13
N VAL A 18 11.06 7.65 20.83
CA VAL A 18 11.53 7.47 19.46
C VAL A 18 10.83 6.28 18.79
N ARG A 19 10.65 5.14 19.48
CA ARG A 19 9.89 3.99 18.96
C ARG A 19 8.43 4.33 18.68
N LYS A 20 7.76 4.99 19.62
CA LYS A 20 6.37 5.41 19.45
C LYS A 20 6.21 6.38 18.28
N SER A 21 7.15 7.30 18.12
CA SER A 21 7.15 8.24 17.00
C SER A 21 7.37 7.54 15.67
N SER A 22 8.28 6.56 15.60
CA SER A 22 8.47 5.77 14.37
C SER A 22 7.23 4.95 14.03
N SER A 23 6.53 4.38 15.01
CA SER A 23 5.26 3.67 14.80
C SER A 23 4.19 4.60 14.23
N ILE A 24 4.01 5.80 14.81
CA ILE A 24 3.04 6.79 14.30
C ILE A 24 3.34 7.19 12.85
N LEU A 25 4.61 7.42 12.53
CA LEU A 25 5.00 7.79 11.18
C LEU A 25 4.78 6.65 10.18
N THR A 26 5.04 5.40 10.59
CA THR A 26 4.86 4.23 9.72
C THR A 26 3.39 3.80 9.53
N GLU A 27 2.44 4.36 10.29
CA GLU A 27 1.01 4.22 10.00
C GLU A 27 0.59 4.89 8.68
N GLN A 28 1.32 5.91 8.25
CA GLN A 28 0.99 6.69 7.05
C GLN A 28 1.94 6.46 5.88
N GLU A 29 3.24 6.32 6.16
CA GLU A 29 4.27 6.16 5.13
C GLU A 29 5.31 5.12 5.58
N SER A 30 5.76 4.25 4.68
CA SER A 30 6.76 3.21 5.00
C SER A 30 8.14 3.78 5.36
N THR A 31 8.39 5.06 5.09
CA THR A 31 9.68 5.72 5.32
C THR A 31 9.49 7.11 5.89
N PHE A 32 10.50 7.61 6.62
CA PHE A 32 10.49 8.94 7.20
C PHE A 32 11.91 9.54 7.24
N THR A 33 12.02 10.85 7.46
CA THR A 33 13.30 11.51 7.67
C THR A 33 13.66 11.56 9.15
N GLN A 34 14.96 11.65 9.46
CA GLN A 34 15.41 11.87 10.84
C GLN A 34 14.76 13.10 11.47
N GLY A 35 14.61 14.19 10.70
CA GLY A 35 13.98 15.41 11.19
C GLY A 35 12.52 15.21 11.58
N ASN A 36 11.74 14.50 10.76
CA ASN A 36 10.34 14.19 11.05
C ASN A 36 10.22 13.30 12.30
N LEU A 37 11.09 12.30 12.45
CA LEU A 37 11.10 11.41 13.61
C LEU A 37 11.43 12.16 14.90
N LEU A 38 12.50 12.95 14.92
CA LEU A 38 12.88 13.71 16.11
C LEU A 38 11.88 14.82 16.45
N LYS A 39 11.26 15.43 15.45
CA LYS A 39 10.15 16.39 15.65
C LYS A 39 8.96 15.72 16.32
N GLU A 40 8.57 14.53 15.89
CA GLU A 40 7.45 13.80 16.48
C GLU A 40 7.79 13.29 17.88
N ALA A 41 9.00 12.77 18.09
CA ALA A 41 9.49 12.36 19.41
C ALA A 41 9.55 13.54 20.39
N GLY A 42 9.99 14.72 19.93
CA GLY A 42 9.98 15.94 20.72
C GLY A 42 8.59 16.39 21.14
N LYS A 43 7.57 16.24 20.28
CA LYS A 43 6.17 16.51 20.67
C LYS A 43 5.68 15.55 21.75
N LEU A 44 5.98 14.26 21.63
CA LEU A 44 5.53 13.26 22.58
C LEU A 44 6.24 13.38 23.95
N SER A 45 7.47 13.88 23.96
CA SER A 45 8.32 13.96 25.15
C SER A 45 8.38 15.35 25.78
N ILE A 46 7.46 16.26 25.49
CA ILE A 46 7.46 17.65 25.98
C ILE A 46 7.68 17.69 27.50
N GLY A 47 8.76 18.37 27.91
CA GLY A 47 9.13 18.54 29.32
C GLY A 47 9.77 17.31 29.98
N GLN A 48 9.95 16.22 29.29
CA GLN A 48 10.55 14.97 29.80
C GLN A 48 11.94 14.72 29.22
N GLU A 49 12.14 14.92 27.93
CA GLU A 49 13.38 14.65 27.23
C GLU A 49 13.90 15.88 26.48
N THR A 50 15.23 15.92 26.29
CA THR A 50 15.89 16.93 25.46
C THR A 50 16.08 16.40 24.04
N PHE A 51 16.28 17.31 23.07
CA PHE A 51 16.60 16.91 21.70
C PHE A 51 17.85 16.03 21.64
N THR A 52 18.86 16.33 22.44
CA THR A 52 20.13 15.56 22.50
C THR A 52 19.89 14.12 22.98
N THR A 53 19.04 13.92 23.99
CA THR A 53 18.72 12.58 24.51
C THR A 53 17.92 11.76 23.50
N LEU A 54 16.99 12.40 22.78
CA LEU A 54 16.23 11.75 21.70
C LEU A 54 17.12 11.38 20.50
N GLU A 55 18.07 12.24 20.13
CA GLU A 55 19.04 11.95 19.07
C GLU A 55 20.00 10.82 19.44
N ALA A 56 20.46 10.77 20.68
CA ALA A 56 21.27 9.66 21.19
C ALA A 56 20.47 8.35 21.15
N ALA A 57 19.23 8.36 21.64
CA ALA A 57 18.34 7.20 21.59
C ALA A 57 18.07 6.72 20.15
N LEU A 58 17.88 7.63 19.21
CA LEU A 58 17.75 7.28 17.79
C LEU A 58 19.01 6.58 17.26
N ASN A 59 20.20 7.09 17.58
CA ASN A 59 21.45 6.48 17.14
C ASN A 59 21.64 5.08 17.76
N ASP A 60 21.23 4.86 19.01
CA ASP A 60 21.26 3.55 19.65
C ASP A 60 20.28 2.57 18.98
N LEU A 61 19.06 3.02 18.62
CA LEU A 61 18.09 2.22 17.90
C LEU A 61 18.58 1.87 16.47
N ILE A 62 19.29 2.79 15.81
CA ILE A 62 19.94 2.51 14.52
C ILE A 62 21.08 1.51 14.73
N GLY A 63 21.90 1.65 15.75
CA GLY A 63 22.99 0.73 16.05
C GLY A 63 22.51 -0.70 16.34
N ARG A 64 21.32 -0.86 16.90
CA ARG A 64 20.68 -2.16 17.15
C ARG A 64 19.86 -2.68 15.94
N GLY A 65 19.74 -1.88 14.88
CA GLY A 65 18.99 -2.26 13.67
C GLY A 65 17.46 -2.22 13.82
N GLU A 66 16.94 -1.64 14.89
CA GLU A 66 15.49 -1.44 15.05
C GLU A 66 14.97 -0.37 14.09
N ILE A 67 15.75 0.70 13.90
CA ILE A 67 15.57 1.70 12.86
C ILE A 67 16.69 1.53 11.85
N VAL A 68 16.32 1.50 10.56
CA VAL A 68 17.26 1.22 9.47
C VAL A 68 17.44 2.47 8.61
N ARG A 69 18.69 2.81 8.35
CA ARG A 69 19.05 3.92 7.46
C ARG A 69 19.12 3.41 6.02
N LEU A 70 18.24 3.94 5.19
CA LEU A 70 18.19 3.67 3.74
C LEU A 70 19.08 4.67 2.97
N ARG A 71 19.08 4.53 1.64
CA ARG A 71 19.77 5.48 0.75
C ARG A 71 19.22 6.90 0.93
N LYS A 72 20.07 7.91 0.73
CA LYS A 72 19.74 9.34 0.86
C LYS A 72 19.33 9.78 2.29
N GLY A 73 19.70 9.02 3.33
CA GLY A 73 19.43 9.39 4.71
C GLY A 73 17.97 9.25 5.16
N ILE A 74 17.15 8.58 4.36
CA ILE A 74 15.78 8.19 4.73
C ILE A 74 15.86 7.03 5.71
N LEU A 75 14.95 6.99 6.67
CA LEU A 75 14.84 5.96 7.70
C LEU A 75 13.58 5.15 7.52
N THR A 76 13.60 3.91 7.99
CA THR A 76 12.45 3.04 8.16
C THR A 76 12.63 2.18 9.41
N THR A 77 11.63 1.40 9.79
CA THR A 77 11.76 0.41 10.88
C THR A 77 12.08 -0.97 10.31
N MET A 78 12.75 -1.81 11.12
CA MET A 78 12.95 -3.22 10.76
C MET A 78 11.63 -3.96 10.56
N GLU A 79 10.59 -3.58 11.30
CA GLU A 79 9.25 -4.13 11.15
C GLU A 79 8.68 -3.83 9.77
N MET A 80 8.79 -2.59 9.31
CA MET A 80 8.32 -2.20 7.97
C MET A 80 9.04 -2.99 6.86
N LEU A 81 10.35 -3.16 6.98
CA LEU A 81 11.11 -3.99 6.02
C LEU A 81 10.66 -5.45 6.02
N ARG A 82 10.30 -6.00 7.19
CA ARG A 82 9.74 -7.35 7.27
C ARG A 82 8.38 -7.45 6.59
N ILE A 83 7.50 -6.46 6.82
CA ILE A 83 6.19 -6.40 6.16
C ILE A 83 6.35 -6.32 4.64
N GLU A 84 7.21 -5.42 4.15
CA GLU A 84 7.51 -5.31 2.71
C GLU A 84 8.05 -6.63 2.13
N SER A 85 8.97 -7.28 2.84
CA SER A 85 9.52 -8.58 2.42
C SER A 85 8.45 -9.68 2.40
N GLN A 86 7.53 -9.69 3.37
CA GLN A 86 6.40 -10.63 3.39
C GLN A 86 5.44 -10.38 2.22
N ILE A 87 5.14 -9.12 1.90
CA ILE A 87 4.30 -8.77 0.73
C ILE A 87 4.95 -9.29 -0.56
N VAL A 88 6.24 -9.04 -0.75
CA VAL A 88 6.99 -9.56 -1.92
C VAL A 88 6.96 -11.09 -1.96
N GLY A 89 7.14 -11.75 -0.82
CA GLY A 89 7.03 -13.20 -0.70
C GLY A 89 5.66 -13.72 -1.11
N LEU A 90 4.58 -13.11 -0.63
CA LEU A 90 3.20 -13.48 -1.00
C LEU A 90 2.93 -13.33 -2.51
N VAL A 91 3.49 -12.28 -3.14
CA VAL A 91 3.38 -12.09 -4.59
C VAL A 91 4.12 -13.21 -5.33
N GLN A 92 5.34 -13.52 -4.93
CA GLN A 92 6.15 -14.59 -5.55
C GLN A 92 5.52 -15.97 -5.38
N ASP A 93 5.06 -16.28 -4.17
CA ASP A 93 4.39 -17.55 -3.86
C ASP A 93 3.04 -17.67 -4.57
N GLY A 94 2.40 -16.56 -4.89
CA GLY A 94 1.12 -16.50 -5.60
C GLY A 94 1.22 -16.62 -7.12
N LYS A 95 2.44 -16.63 -7.69
CA LYS A 95 2.64 -16.69 -9.13
C LYS A 95 2.17 -18.04 -9.70
N ASP A 96 1.36 -17.98 -10.75
CA ASP A 96 0.77 -19.17 -11.41
C ASP A 96 -0.03 -20.08 -10.46
N LYS A 97 -0.60 -19.54 -9.37
CA LYS A 97 -1.35 -20.30 -8.36
C LYS A 97 -2.86 -20.07 -8.38
N SER A 98 -3.37 -19.33 -9.35
CA SER A 98 -4.78 -19.08 -9.56
C SER A 98 -5.25 -19.65 -10.90
N LYS A 99 -6.56 -19.69 -11.10
CA LYS A 99 -7.14 -19.94 -12.43
C LYS A 99 -7.44 -18.59 -13.07
N ALA A 100 -7.15 -18.48 -14.36
CA ALA A 100 -7.61 -17.35 -15.16
C ALA A 100 -9.15 -17.27 -15.13
N VAL A 101 -9.69 -16.06 -15.12
CA VAL A 101 -11.13 -15.81 -15.17
C VAL A 101 -11.68 -16.19 -16.54
N LEU A 102 -10.92 -15.86 -17.59
CA LEU A 102 -11.21 -16.21 -18.99
C LEU A 102 -9.92 -16.71 -19.65
N ASP A 103 -10.08 -17.55 -20.66
CA ASP A 103 -8.98 -17.83 -21.59
C ASP A 103 -8.68 -16.59 -22.46
N LYS A 104 -7.49 -16.56 -23.05
CA LYS A 104 -6.99 -15.38 -23.74
C LYS A 104 -7.86 -14.98 -24.94
N ASP A 105 -8.31 -15.93 -25.73
CA ASP A 105 -9.09 -15.65 -26.95
C ASP A 105 -10.46 -15.11 -26.60
N SER A 106 -11.13 -15.71 -25.61
CA SER A 106 -12.39 -15.22 -25.06
C SER A 106 -12.26 -13.82 -24.46
N ALA A 107 -11.17 -13.54 -23.73
CA ALA A 107 -10.93 -12.23 -23.16
C ALA A 107 -10.76 -11.16 -24.22
N LEU A 108 -9.93 -11.40 -25.24
CA LEU A 108 -9.71 -10.46 -26.33
C LEU A 108 -10.99 -10.17 -27.11
N THR A 109 -11.78 -11.21 -27.45
CA THR A 109 -13.06 -11.06 -28.12
C THR A 109 -14.01 -10.18 -27.32
N LYS A 110 -14.21 -10.47 -26.04
CA LYS A 110 -15.08 -9.68 -25.15
C LYS A 110 -14.61 -8.24 -24.97
N ILE A 111 -13.29 -8.00 -24.90
CA ILE A 111 -12.73 -6.65 -24.81
C ILE A 111 -13.05 -5.85 -26.08
N ASP A 112 -12.91 -6.44 -27.26
CA ASP A 112 -13.18 -5.76 -28.53
C ASP A 112 -14.68 -5.52 -28.75
N GLU A 113 -15.55 -6.45 -28.36
CA GLU A 113 -16.99 -6.28 -28.32
C GLU A 113 -17.40 -5.13 -27.39
N SER A 114 -16.87 -5.11 -26.17
CA SER A 114 -17.11 -4.04 -25.19
C SER A 114 -16.64 -2.68 -25.73
N ASN A 115 -15.44 -2.62 -26.31
CA ASN A 115 -14.90 -1.41 -26.92
C ASN A 115 -15.78 -0.89 -28.06
N SER A 116 -16.30 -1.78 -28.93
CA SER A 116 -17.20 -1.45 -30.01
C SER A 116 -18.55 -0.93 -29.48
N GLY A 117 -19.05 -1.54 -28.40
CA GLY A 117 -20.26 -1.08 -27.72
C GLY A 117 -20.10 0.33 -27.10
N LEU A 118 -18.96 0.63 -26.50
CA LEU A 118 -18.65 1.97 -25.98
C LEU A 118 -18.67 3.01 -27.11
N VAL A 119 -18.02 2.75 -28.22
CA VAL A 119 -17.99 3.64 -29.39
C VAL A 119 -19.39 3.85 -29.98
N SER A 120 -20.16 2.77 -30.13
CA SER A 120 -21.54 2.84 -30.63
C SER A 120 -22.46 3.64 -29.70
N ALA A 121 -22.19 3.65 -28.39
CA ALA A 121 -22.90 4.45 -27.41
C ALA A 121 -22.38 5.92 -27.32
N GLY A 122 -21.51 6.36 -28.25
CA GLY A 122 -20.93 7.70 -28.26
C GLY A 122 -19.90 7.96 -27.15
N ARG A 123 -19.39 6.90 -26.52
CA ARG A 123 -18.36 6.98 -25.49
C ARG A 123 -16.95 6.84 -26.09
N ASN A 124 -15.95 7.26 -25.36
CA ASN A 124 -14.55 7.08 -25.79
C ASN A 124 -14.17 5.60 -25.85
N SER A 125 -13.41 5.23 -26.88
CA SER A 125 -12.81 3.91 -26.97
C SER A 125 -11.82 3.63 -25.85
N LEU A 126 -11.62 2.37 -25.51
CA LEU A 126 -10.59 1.93 -24.59
C LEU A 126 -9.20 2.29 -25.14
N LYS A 127 -8.39 2.94 -24.35
CA LYS A 127 -6.97 3.18 -24.67
C LYS A 127 -6.19 1.87 -24.61
N LYS A 128 -5.06 1.79 -25.31
CA LYS A 128 -4.18 0.61 -25.34
C LYS A 128 -3.87 0.08 -23.94
N GLY A 129 -3.35 0.92 -23.05
CA GLY A 129 -3.02 0.51 -21.67
C GLY A 129 -4.23 0.05 -20.85
N GLN A 130 -5.44 0.56 -21.13
CA GLN A 130 -6.66 0.07 -20.49
C GLN A 130 -7.03 -1.34 -20.97
N LYS A 131 -6.92 -1.61 -22.28
CA LYS A 131 -7.12 -2.96 -22.83
C LYS A 131 -6.11 -3.96 -22.26
N GLU A 132 -4.84 -3.59 -22.17
CA GLU A 132 -3.77 -4.41 -21.59
C GLU A 132 -4.05 -4.75 -20.12
N VAL A 133 -4.51 -3.78 -19.32
CA VAL A 133 -4.90 -4.01 -17.92
C VAL A 133 -6.08 -4.95 -17.81
N ILE A 134 -7.13 -4.75 -18.63
CA ILE A 134 -8.32 -5.61 -18.63
C ILE A 134 -7.94 -7.04 -19.05
N GLU A 135 -7.17 -7.21 -20.13
CA GLU A 135 -6.67 -8.51 -20.56
C GLU A 135 -5.91 -9.20 -19.43
N HIS A 136 -4.97 -8.48 -18.81
CA HIS A 136 -4.15 -9.03 -17.73
C HIS A 136 -4.99 -9.49 -16.53
N ILE A 137 -5.99 -8.71 -16.10
CA ILE A 137 -6.89 -9.09 -15.01
C ILE A 137 -7.68 -10.38 -15.36
N LEU A 138 -8.16 -10.49 -16.59
CA LEU A 138 -9.02 -11.60 -17.00
C LEU A 138 -8.24 -12.90 -17.27
N THR A 139 -6.98 -12.80 -17.70
CA THR A 139 -6.19 -13.95 -18.17
C THR A 139 -5.06 -14.36 -17.24
N SER A 140 -4.73 -13.57 -16.22
CA SER A 140 -3.64 -13.91 -15.31
C SER A 140 -3.96 -15.12 -14.45
N THR A 141 -2.95 -15.94 -14.24
CA THR A 141 -2.96 -17.05 -13.28
C THR A 141 -2.30 -16.72 -11.94
N ASP A 142 -1.87 -15.48 -11.77
CA ASP A 142 -1.27 -15.00 -10.54
C ASP A 142 -2.35 -14.67 -9.50
N ARG A 143 -2.09 -14.97 -8.21
CA ARG A 143 -2.98 -14.57 -7.09
C ARG A 143 -2.95 -13.08 -6.81
N VAL A 144 -1.85 -12.41 -7.12
CA VAL A 144 -1.65 -10.99 -6.86
C VAL A 144 -1.19 -10.31 -8.15
N ILE A 145 -1.96 -9.33 -8.58
CA ILE A 145 -1.68 -8.52 -9.77
C ILE A 145 -1.50 -7.06 -9.32
N GLY A 146 -0.37 -6.46 -9.65
CA GLY A 146 -0.11 -5.04 -9.41
C GLY A 146 -0.44 -4.20 -10.65
N ILE A 147 -1.30 -3.20 -10.50
CA ILE A 147 -1.64 -2.26 -11.58
C ILE A 147 -1.16 -0.87 -11.17
N GLN A 148 -0.19 -0.34 -11.89
CA GLN A 148 0.33 1.01 -11.68
C GLN A 148 -0.06 1.92 -12.85
N GLY A 149 -0.33 3.18 -12.54
CA GLY A 149 -0.61 4.20 -13.56
C GLY A 149 -0.87 5.54 -12.89
N ASP A 150 -0.62 6.62 -13.62
CA ASP A 150 -0.80 7.99 -13.15
C ASP A 150 -2.27 8.31 -12.82
N ALA A 151 -2.48 9.40 -12.08
CA ALA A 151 -3.82 9.91 -11.81
C ALA A 151 -4.52 10.27 -13.15
N GLY A 152 -5.82 10.00 -13.24
CA GLY A 152 -6.62 10.33 -14.43
C GLY A 152 -6.41 9.41 -15.66
N THR A 153 -5.64 8.33 -15.56
CA THR A 153 -5.44 7.37 -16.67
C THR A 153 -6.64 6.45 -16.93
N GLY A 154 -7.66 6.50 -16.04
CA GLY A 154 -8.88 5.72 -16.15
C GLY A 154 -8.74 4.29 -15.62
N LYS A 155 -7.92 4.07 -14.60
CA LYS A 155 -7.79 2.76 -13.93
C LYS A 155 -9.13 2.23 -13.41
N THR A 156 -9.88 3.06 -12.67
CA THR A 156 -11.20 2.69 -12.14
C THR A 156 -12.18 2.32 -13.23
N PHE A 157 -12.15 3.06 -14.36
CA PHE A 157 -12.96 2.72 -15.53
C PHE A 157 -12.58 1.36 -16.13
N ALA A 158 -11.27 1.08 -16.29
CA ALA A 158 -10.80 -0.22 -16.79
C ALA A 158 -11.18 -1.37 -15.83
N LEU A 159 -11.12 -1.15 -14.50
CA LEU A 159 -11.61 -2.12 -13.52
C LEU A 159 -13.11 -2.39 -13.64
N GLY A 160 -13.92 -1.36 -13.89
CA GLY A 160 -15.35 -1.50 -14.12
C GLY A 160 -15.64 -2.33 -15.39
N VAL A 161 -14.91 -2.09 -16.48
CA VAL A 161 -15.04 -2.92 -17.70
C VAL A 161 -14.60 -4.36 -17.44
N ALA A 162 -13.48 -4.58 -16.74
CA ALA A 162 -13.04 -5.93 -16.36
C ALA A 162 -14.09 -6.66 -15.51
N TRP A 163 -14.74 -5.94 -14.58
CA TRP A 163 -15.86 -6.45 -13.80
C TRP A 163 -17.03 -6.87 -14.69
N ASP A 164 -17.50 -6.00 -15.59
CA ASP A 164 -18.62 -6.30 -16.47
C ASP A 164 -18.37 -7.54 -17.33
N LEU A 165 -17.13 -7.74 -17.78
CA LEU A 165 -16.74 -8.91 -18.59
C LEU A 165 -16.58 -10.21 -17.80
N ALA A 166 -16.33 -10.08 -16.49
CA ALA A 166 -15.99 -11.21 -15.61
C ALA A 166 -17.14 -11.64 -14.67
N ARG A 167 -18.15 -10.80 -14.44
CA ARG A 167 -19.16 -10.98 -13.37
C ARG A 167 -19.94 -12.29 -13.42
N ASP A 168 -20.09 -12.88 -14.61
CA ASP A 168 -20.78 -14.16 -14.78
C ASP A 168 -19.87 -15.36 -14.43
N ASN A 169 -18.55 -15.13 -14.34
CA ASN A 169 -17.54 -16.16 -14.13
C ASN A 169 -16.90 -16.09 -12.75
N THR A 170 -16.95 -14.93 -12.08
CA THR A 170 -16.31 -14.72 -10.78
C THR A 170 -16.96 -13.59 -9.98
N ILE A 171 -16.63 -13.54 -8.69
CA ILE A 171 -17.09 -12.48 -7.79
C ILE A 171 -15.96 -11.49 -7.57
N PHE A 172 -16.23 -10.21 -7.86
CA PHE A 172 -15.34 -9.11 -7.51
C PHE A 172 -15.81 -8.46 -6.21
N ARG A 173 -14.86 -8.02 -5.41
CA ARG A 173 -15.12 -7.16 -4.25
C ARG A 173 -14.09 -6.05 -4.24
N GLY A 174 -14.56 -4.81 -4.26
CA GLY A 174 -13.73 -3.63 -4.12
C GLY A 174 -13.45 -3.30 -2.66
N LEU A 175 -12.19 -3.09 -2.31
CA LEU A 175 -11.78 -2.61 -0.99
C LEU A 175 -10.93 -1.35 -1.15
N ALA A 176 -11.22 -0.32 -0.36
CA ALA A 176 -10.49 0.94 -0.41
C ALA A 176 -10.24 1.48 1.01
N PHE A 177 -9.20 2.31 1.16
CA PHE A 177 -8.88 2.92 2.45
C PHE A 177 -9.88 4.02 2.85
N THR A 178 -10.53 4.67 1.89
CA THR A 178 -11.49 5.76 2.15
C THR A 178 -12.87 5.44 1.59
N GLY A 179 -13.91 5.99 2.22
CA GLY A 179 -15.29 5.86 1.76
C GLY A 179 -15.49 6.41 0.33
N ARG A 180 -14.81 7.51 0.00
CA ARG A 180 -14.85 8.09 -1.35
C ARG A 180 -14.30 7.15 -2.41
N ALA A 181 -13.13 6.56 -2.17
CA ALA A 181 -12.54 5.59 -3.11
C ALA A 181 -13.40 4.31 -3.24
N ALA A 182 -14.04 3.87 -2.15
CA ALA A 182 -15.00 2.76 -2.20
C ALA A 182 -16.23 3.13 -3.03
N SER A 183 -16.75 4.37 -2.90
CA SER A 183 -17.85 4.87 -3.73
C SER A 183 -17.48 4.91 -5.21
N GLU A 184 -16.29 5.41 -5.56
CA GLU A 184 -15.81 5.45 -6.95
C GLU A 184 -15.71 4.05 -7.60
N LEU A 185 -15.41 3.01 -6.82
CA LEU A 185 -15.47 1.61 -7.30
C LEU A 185 -16.91 1.13 -7.45
N SER A 186 -17.81 1.51 -6.54
CA SER A 186 -19.23 1.17 -6.62
C SER A 186 -19.90 1.84 -7.82
N ASP A 187 -19.51 3.07 -8.16
CA ASP A 187 -20.04 3.82 -9.31
C ASP A 187 -19.75 3.14 -10.66
N VAL A 188 -18.70 2.33 -10.74
CA VAL A 188 -18.38 1.50 -11.92
C VAL A 188 -18.92 0.07 -11.80
N GLY A 189 -19.82 -0.19 -10.86
CA GLY A 189 -20.54 -1.46 -10.71
C GLY A 189 -19.88 -2.48 -9.78
N ILE A 190 -18.67 -2.25 -9.26
CA ILE A 190 -17.97 -3.20 -8.40
C ILE A 190 -18.52 -3.11 -6.97
N PRO A 191 -19.10 -4.18 -6.38
CA PRO A 191 -19.51 -4.17 -4.98
C PRO A 191 -18.35 -3.83 -4.07
N SER A 192 -18.41 -2.69 -3.37
CA SER A 192 -17.24 -2.14 -2.69
C SER A 192 -17.54 -1.66 -1.28
N SER A 193 -16.54 -1.73 -0.41
CA SER A 193 -16.55 -1.21 0.96
C SER A 193 -15.19 -0.64 1.35
N THR A 194 -15.13 0.04 2.50
CA THR A 194 -13.83 0.38 3.06
C THR A 194 -13.17 -0.86 3.66
N LEU A 195 -11.83 -0.89 3.63
CA LEU A 195 -11.07 -1.96 4.27
C LEU A 195 -11.45 -2.12 5.76
N HIS A 196 -11.66 -1.01 6.44
CA HIS A 196 -12.10 -0.98 7.86
C HIS A 196 -13.47 -1.61 8.10
N ALA A 197 -14.38 -1.50 7.16
CA ALA A 197 -15.71 -2.11 7.26
C ALA A 197 -15.70 -3.60 6.84
N PHE A 198 -14.64 -4.04 6.19
CA PHE A 198 -14.46 -5.42 5.75
C PHE A 198 -13.80 -6.29 6.82
N LEU A 199 -12.87 -5.73 7.61
CA LEU A 199 -12.16 -6.40 8.71
C LEU A 199 -13.00 -6.47 9.98
#